data_58652e22afc7cb6787c2259cc309caad
#
_entry.id   58652e22afc7cb6787c2259cc309caad
#
_cell.length_a   1.000
_cell.length_b   1.000
_cell.length_c   1.000
_cell.angle_alpha   90.00
_cell.angle_beta   90.00
_cell.angle_gamma   90.00
#
_symmetry.space_group_name_H-M   'P 1'
#
loop_
_entity.id
_entity.type
_entity.pdbx_description
1 polymer ?
#
loop_
_entity_poly.entity_id
_entity_poly.type
_entity_poly.pdbx_seq_one_letter_code
_entity_poly.pdbx_strand_id
1 'polypeptide(L)'
;MKIETAASGKAFLSGEYMALDGGRAIILSTPQSAKVLISETNQTNNILVSSMSDHGYPFRIDEKLKIVWLKENPKQLGSILSEGISQFNKGFSGKSIAIDTSDFFCGERKIGIGSSAAVSAALTKALNKLLDLRLTSKAMI
;
A
#
# COMPACT_ATOMS: atom_id res chain seq x y z
N MET A 1 0.94 19.76 1.91
CA MET A 1 0.20 18.75 1.11
C MET A 1 -0.04 17.52 1.97
N LYS A 2 -1.22 16.99 1.94
CA LYS A 2 -1.61 15.81 2.70
C LYS A 2 -2.59 14.96 1.88
N ILE A 3 -2.26 13.70 1.66
CA ILE A 3 -3.10 12.77 0.91
C ILE A 3 -3.46 11.61 1.82
N GLU A 4 -4.75 11.39 2.03
CA GLU A 4 -5.27 10.27 2.81
C GLU A 4 -6.09 9.36 1.91
N THR A 5 -5.83 8.06 2.00
CA THR A 5 -6.63 7.04 1.31
C THR A 5 -6.85 5.84 2.22
N ALA A 6 -7.89 5.08 1.91
CA ALA A 6 -8.17 3.83 2.62
C ALA A 6 -8.74 2.79 1.67
N ALA A 7 -8.57 1.52 2.01
CA ALA A 7 -9.17 0.41 1.30
C ALA A 7 -9.54 -0.69 2.29
N SER A 8 -10.72 -1.27 2.10
CA SER A 8 -11.24 -2.34 2.96
C SER A 8 -10.52 -3.65 2.77
N GLY A 9 -10.49 -4.47 3.79
CA GLY A 9 -10.19 -5.88 3.69
C GLY A 9 -11.29 -6.64 2.97
N LYS A 10 -11.08 -7.93 2.77
CA LYS A 10 -12.04 -8.83 2.12
C LYS A 10 -12.10 -10.17 2.83
N ALA A 11 -13.26 -10.77 2.82
CA ALA A 11 -13.48 -12.12 3.30
C ALA A 11 -14.26 -12.93 2.26
N PHE A 12 -13.83 -14.16 1.99
CA PHE A 12 -14.59 -15.09 1.17
C PHE A 12 -15.71 -15.72 1.98
N LEU A 13 -16.93 -15.53 1.56
CA LEU A 13 -18.08 -16.24 2.13
C LEU A 13 -18.13 -17.67 1.61
N SER A 14 -17.84 -17.85 0.31
CA SER A 14 -17.76 -19.18 -0.33
C SER A 14 -16.95 -19.09 -1.63
N GLY A 15 -16.47 -20.25 -2.10
CA GLY A 15 -15.84 -20.37 -3.41
C GLY A 15 -14.38 -19.93 -3.48
N GLU A 16 -13.67 -19.80 -2.36
CA GLU A 16 -12.27 -19.38 -2.32
C GLU A 16 -11.38 -20.22 -3.25
N TYR A 17 -11.48 -21.54 -3.17
CA TYR A 17 -10.69 -22.45 -4.00
C TYR A 17 -11.23 -22.57 -5.42
N MET A 18 -12.55 -22.51 -5.59
CA MET A 18 -13.17 -22.57 -6.91
C MET A 18 -12.84 -21.34 -7.77
N ALA A 19 -12.66 -20.19 -7.16
CA ALA A 19 -12.27 -18.97 -7.87
C ALA A 19 -10.91 -19.11 -8.56
N LEU A 20 -9.99 -19.88 -7.99
CA LEU A 20 -8.67 -20.15 -8.59
C LEU A 20 -8.77 -20.95 -9.88
N ASP A 21 -9.81 -21.78 -10.03
CA ASP A 21 -10.08 -22.60 -11.22
C ASP A 21 -11.15 -21.97 -12.15
N GLY A 22 -11.39 -20.67 -12.01
CA GLY A 22 -12.38 -19.96 -12.82
C GLY A 22 -13.83 -20.14 -12.37
N GLY A 23 -14.07 -20.74 -11.19
CA GLY A 23 -15.40 -20.87 -10.61
C GLY A 23 -15.90 -19.59 -9.95
N ARG A 24 -17.10 -19.66 -9.38
CA ARG A 24 -17.76 -18.54 -8.73
C ARG A 24 -17.33 -18.43 -7.26
N ALA A 25 -17.23 -17.20 -6.76
CA ALA A 25 -16.99 -16.92 -5.35
C ALA A 25 -17.88 -15.78 -4.88
N ILE A 26 -18.17 -15.77 -3.57
CA ILE A 26 -18.82 -14.65 -2.89
C ILE A 26 -17.80 -14.02 -1.96
N ILE A 27 -17.50 -12.75 -2.20
CA ILE A 27 -16.52 -11.99 -1.43
C ILE A 27 -17.24 -10.82 -0.76
N LEU A 28 -16.96 -10.63 0.52
CA LEU A 28 -17.50 -9.53 1.30
C LEU A 28 -16.39 -8.52 1.60
N SER A 29 -16.72 -7.24 1.51
CA SER A 29 -15.91 -6.16 2.06
C SER A 29 -16.01 -6.20 3.58
N THR A 30 -14.87 -5.99 4.26
CA THR A 30 -14.84 -5.94 5.73
C THR A 30 -14.83 -4.48 6.22
N PRO A 31 -15.28 -4.21 7.47
CA PRO A 31 -15.18 -2.87 8.05
C PRO A 31 -13.73 -2.47 8.34
N GLN A 32 -12.81 -3.43 8.49
CA GLN A 32 -11.39 -3.17 8.66
C GLN A 32 -10.80 -2.60 7.37
N SER A 33 -9.92 -1.62 7.51
CA SER A 33 -9.31 -0.95 6.37
C SER A 33 -7.81 -0.71 6.57
N ALA A 34 -7.06 -0.76 5.47
CA ALA A 34 -5.71 -0.21 5.42
C ALA A 34 -5.81 1.27 5.07
N LYS A 35 -5.03 2.09 5.76
CA LYS A 35 -4.99 3.53 5.54
C LYS A 35 -3.59 3.94 5.09
N VAL A 36 -3.53 4.84 4.14
CA VAL A 36 -2.28 5.41 3.65
C VAL A 36 -2.35 6.93 3.75
N LEU A 37 -1.33 7.51 4.37
CA LEU A 37 -1.16 8.94 4.48
C LEU A 37 0.15 9.34 3.81
N ILE A 38 0.09 10.20 2.80
CA ILE A 38 1.28 10.82 2.20
C ILE A 38 1.31 12.28 2.61
N SER A 39 2.47 12.71 3.12
CA SER A 39 2.73 14.10 3.50
C SER A 39 4.13 14.51 3.08
N GLU A 40 4.42 15.80 3.12
CA GLU A 40 5.76 16.31 2.84
C GLU A 40 6.66 16.19 4.07
N THR A 41 7.95 16.01 3.83
CA THR A 41 8.97 16.07 4.87
C THR A 41 9.95 17.20 4.59
N ASN A 42 10.69 17.62 5.61
CA ASN A 42 11.77 18.60 5.46
C ASN A 42 13.08 17.97 4.94
N GLN A 43 13.04 16.67 4.62
CA GLN A 43 14.21 15.93 4.13
C GLN A 43 14.12 15.73 2.63
N THR A 44 15.28 15.57 1.98
CA THR A 44 15.34 15.26 0.55
C THR A 44 14.89 13.84 0.24
N ASN A 45 15.19 12.90 1.14
CA ASN A 45 14.80 11.51 0.99
C ASN A 45 13.36 11.28 1.39
N ASN A 46 12.78 10.23 0.86
CA ASN A 46 11.47 9.75 1.29
C ASN A 46 11.60 8.85 2.52
N ILE A 47 10.51 8.67 3.23
CA ILE A 47 10.43 7.74 4.35
C ILE A 47 9.13 6.95 4.30
N LEU A 48 9.22 5.63 4.48
CA LEU A 48 8.08 4.75 4.67
C LEU A 48 7.92 4.47 6.16
N VAL A 49 6.72 4.67 6.69
CA VAL A 49 6.39 4.41 8.10
C VAL A 49 5.26 3.39 8.14
N SER A 50 5.38 2.41 9.01
CA SER A 50 4.36 1.37 9.20
C SER A 50 3.87 1.38 10.64
N SER A 51 2.56 1.16 10.82
CA SER A 51 1.96 0.98 12.14
C SER A 51 2.49 -0.26 12.88
N MET A 52 3.11 -1.18 12.14
CA MET A 52 3.66 -2.44 12.68
C MET A 52 5.16 -2.35 13.01
N SER A 53 5.76 -1.17 12.87
CA SER A 53 7.18 -0.96 13.14
C SER A 53 7.36 0.30 14.00
N ASP A 54 8.35 0.28 14.88
CA ASP A 54 8.70 1.40 15.73
C ASP A 54 9.69 2.39 15.08
N HIS A 55 10.15 2.08 13.87
CA HIS A 55 11.08 2.94 13.12
C HIS A 55 10.61 3.12 11.66
N GLY A 56 11.10 4.17 11.03
CA GLY A 56 10.85 4.44 9.62
C GLY A 56 11.90 3.82 8.71
N TYR A 57 11.56 3.69 7.44
CA TYR A 57 12.40 3.11 6.40
C TYR A 57 12.72 4.19 5.36
N PRO A 58 13.85 4.91 5.52
CA PRO A 58 14.22 5.94 4.55
C PRO A 58 14.62 5.33 3.20
N PHE A 59 14.21 5.97 2.12
CA PHE A 59 14.50 5.53 0.77
C PHE A 59 14.59 6.70 -0.19
N ARG A 60 15.19 6.45 -1.34
CA ARG A 60 15.14 7.35 -2.50
C ARG A 60 14.73 6.57 -3.74
N ILE A 61 14.25 7.28 -4.73
CA ILE A 61 13.92 6.71 -6.03
C ILE A 61 15.01 7.16 -7.00
N ASP A 62 15.66 6.20 -7.67
CA ASP A 62 16.73 6.48 -8.61
C ASP A 62 16.19 6.91 -9.98
N GLU A 63 17.10 7.20 -10.91
CA GLU A 63 16.77 7.64 -12.28
C GLU A 63 16.00 6.59 -13.07
N LYS A 64 16.14 5.32 -12.72
CA LYS A 64 15.42 4.19 -13.33
C LYS A 64 14.10 3.88 -12.63
N LEU A 65 13.65 4.76 -11.71
CA LEU A 65 12.43 4.60 -10.93
C LEU A 65 12.44 3.38 -10.01
N LYS A 66 13.62 2.99 -9.56
CA LYS A 66 13.80 1.92 -8.57
C LYS A 66 14.01 2.50 -7.19
N ILE A 67 13.48 1.81 -6.19
CA ILE A 67 13.69 2.19 -4.79
C ILE A 67 15.07 1.76 -4.35
N VAL A 68 15.79 2.70 -3.74
CA VAL A 68 17.06 2.45 -3.05
C VAL A 68 16.80 2.67 -1.56
N TRP A 69 16.77 1.59 -0.81
CA TRP A 69 16.62 1.65 0.65
C TRP A 69 17.93 2.11 1.29
N LEU A 70 17.85 3.15 2.13
CA LEU A 70 19.05 3.76 2.71
C LEU A 70 19.53 3.06 3.97
N LYS A 71 18.67 2.30 4.62
CA LYS A 71 19.00 1.50 5.81
C LYS A 71 18.47 0.08 5.64
N GLU A 72 17.22 -0.15 5.99
CA GLU A 72 16.59 -1.47 5.99
C GLU A 72 15.48 -1.52 4.94
N ASN A 73 15.30 -2.69 4.34
CA ASN A 73 14.18 -2.95 3.42
C ASN A 73 12.99 -3.51 4.23
N PRO A 74 11.82 -2.88 4.21
CA PRO A 74 10.64 -3.36 4.94
C PRO A 74 9.95 -4.56 4.28
N LYS A 75 10.66 -5.36 3.52
CA LYS A 75 10.21 -6.62 2.89
C LYS A 75 8.90 -6.45 2.11
N GLN A 76 7.78 -7.01 2.59
CA GLN A 76 6.51 -7.01 1.88
C GLN A 76 6.00 -5.60 1.54
N LEU A 77 6.05 -4.66 2.48
CA LEU A 77 5.65 -3.28 2.21
C LEU A 77 6.56 -2.62 1.18
N GLY A 78 7.85 -2.93 1.22
CA GLY A 78 8.81 -2.45 0.24
C GLY A 78 8.51 -2.97 -1.16
N SER A 79 8.11 -4.23 -1.29
CA SER A 79 7.72 -4.82 -2.58
C SER A 79 6.45 -4.19 -3.13
N ILE A 80 5.44 -3.97 -2.29
CA ILE A 80 4.18 -3.32 -2.70
C ILE A 80 4.45 -1.89 -3.17
N LEU A 81 5.27 -1.14 -2.45
CA LEU A 81 5.62 0.23 -2.83
C LEU A 81 6.42 0.27 -4.13
N SER A 82 7.39 -0.62 -4.28
CA SER A 82 8.21 -0.73 -5.48
C SER A 82 7.36 -1.03 -6.72
N GLU A 83 6.44 -1.98 -6.61
CA GLU A 83 5.52 -2.31 -7.67
C GLU A 83 4.62 -1.12 -8.04
N GLY A 84 4.08 -0.43 -7.05
CA GLY A 84 3.28 0.76 -7.26
C GLY A 84 4.03 1.84 -8.01
N ILE A 85 5.25 2.16 -7.60
CA ILE A 85 6.08 3.19 -8.26
C ILE A 85 6.40 2.80 -9.70
N SER A 86 6.74 1.54 -9.96
CA SER A 86 7.07 1.07 -11.31
C SER A 86 5.90 1.22 -12.28
N GLN A 87 4.67 0.98 -11.80
CA GLN A 87 3.46 1.11 -12.61
C GLN A 87 3.17 2.55 -13.04
N PHE A 88 3.46 3.52 -12.19
CA PHE A 88 3.18 4.92 -12.48
C PHE A 88 4.23 5.61 -13.34
N ASN A 89 5.39 5.02 -13.49
CA ASN A 89 6.50 5.56 -14.30
C ASN A 89 6.86 7.02 -13.93
N LYS A 90 6.72 7.37 -12.66
CA LYS A 90 7.09 8.68 -12.11
C LYS A 90 7.69 8.52 -10.72
N GLY A 91 8.70 9.34 -10.43
CA GLY A 91 9.32 9.40 -9.12
C GLY A 91 8.85 10.59 -8.29
N PHE A 92 9.25 10.60 -7.04
CA PHE A 92 9.01 11.69 -6.10
C PHE A 92 10.13 11.72 -5.05
N SER A 93 10.23 12.84 -4.35
CA SER A 93 11.19 13.02 -3.26
C SER A 93 10.57 13.84 -2.13
N GLY A 94 11.16 13.77 -0.95
CA GLY A 94 10.73 14.57 0.20
C GLY A 94 9.32 14.20 0.70
N LYS A 95 8.93 12.94 0.59
CA LYS A 95 7.60 12.47 1.00
C LYS A 95 7.70 11.47 2.14
N SER A 96 6.75 11.56 3.07
CA SER A 96 6.49 10.54 4.08
C SER A 96 5.27 9.75 3.67
N ILE A 97 5.41 8.43 3.61
CA ILE A 97 4.32 7.50 3.31
C ILE A 97 4.07 6.68 4.57
N ALA A 98 2.98 6.95 5.27
CA ALA A 98 2.57 6.20 6.45
C ALA A 98 1.48 5.19 6.07
N ILE A 99 1.71 3.94 6.42
CA ILE A 99 0.79 2.82 6.15
C ILE A 99 0.30 2.27 7.49
N ASP A 100 -0.99 2.36 7.72
CA ASP A 100 -1.64 1.84 8.92
C ASP A 100 -2.48 0.60 8.57
N THR A 101 -2.06 -0.53 9.09
CA THR A 101 -2.73 -1.82 8.94
C THR A 101 -3.20 -2.38 10.29
N SER A 102 -3.27 -1.55 11.32
CA SER A 102 -3.60 -1.99 12.68
C SER A 102 -4.96 -2.70 12.78
N ASP A 103 -5.93 -2.31 11.95
CA ASP A 103 -7.25 -2.96 11.89
C ASP A 103 -7.18 -4.45 11.51
N PHE A 104 -6.11 -4.90 10.87
CA PHE A 104 -5.93 -6.28 10.40
C PHE A 104 -5.26 -7.19 11.42
N PHE A 105 -5.00 -6.67 12.62
CA PHE A 105 -4.34 -7.41 13.68
C PHE A 105 -5.17 -7.40 14.95
N CYS A 106 -5.16 -8.51 15.67
CA CYS A 106 -5.65 -8.63 17.04
C CYS A 106 -4.42 -8.89 17.93
N GLY A 107 -3.90 -7.84 18.57
CA GLY A 107 -2.59 -7.88 19.20
C GLY A 107 -1.49 -8.08 18.13
N GLU A 108 -0.69 -9.13 18.26
CA GLU A 108 0.34 -9.49 17.28
C GLU A 108 -0.19 -10.44 16.19
N ARG A 109 -1.43 -10.89 16.31
CA ARG A 109 -2.03 -11.90 15.44
C ARG A 109 -2.74 -11.25 14.25
N LYS A 110 -2.34 -11.64 13.03
CA LYS A 110 -2.99 -11.21 11.79
C LYS A 110 -4.33 -11.94 11.61
N ILE A 111 -5.39 -11.17 11.31
CA ILE A 111 -6.75 -11.71 11.19
C ILE A 111 -6.97 -12.48 9.89
N GLY A 112 -6.20 -12.22 8.82
CA GLY A 112 -6.32 -12.96 7.56
C GLY A 112 -7.45 -12.49 6.65
N ILE A 113 -7.75 -11.19 6.63
CA ILE A 113 -8.82 -10.60 5.81
C ILE A 113 -8.28 -9.72 4.67
N GLY A 114 -7.15 -10.12 4.08
CA GLY A 114 -6.66 -9.50 2.87
C GLY A 114 -5.95 -8.15 3.07
N SER A 115 -5.12 -8.02 4.10
CA SER A 115 -4.40 -6.78 4.39
C SER A 115 -3.48 -6.35 3.25
N SER A 116 -2.77 -7.27 2.59
CA SER A 116 -1.87 -6.95 1.47
C SER A 116 -2.60 -6.33 0.29
N ALA A 117 -3.76 -6.89 -0.09
CA ALA A 117 -4.59 -6.33 -1.15
C ALA A 117 -5.14 -4.96 -0.77
N ALA A 118 -5.56 -4.78 0.49
CA ALA A 118 -6.04 -3.49 0.99
C ALA A 118 -4.94 -2.43 0.97
N VAL A 119 -3.73 -2.76 1.41
CA VAL A 119 -2.56 -1.86 1.32
C VAL A 119 -2.27 -1.49 -0.12
N SER A 120 -2.24 -2.47 -1.03
CA SER A 120 -1.97 -2.21 -2.45
C SER A 120 -3.01 -1.26 -3.04
N ALA A 121 -4.29 -1.47 -2.77
CA ALA A 121 -5.37 -0.61 -3.24
C ALA A 121 -5.28 0.81 -2.66
N ALA A 122 -5.08 0.95 -1.35
CA ALA A 122 -4.97 2.24 -0.70
C ALA A 122 -3.72 3.01 -1.19
N LEU A 123 -2.60 2.33 -1.31
CA LEU A 123 -1.35 2.92 -1.79
C LEU A 123 -1.46 3.37 -3.26
N THR A 124 -2.07 2.55 -4.12
CA THR A 124 -2.30 2.90 -5.52
C THR A 124 -3.17 4.16 -5.64
N LYS A 125 -4.23 4.27 -4.86
CA LYS A 125 -5.05 5.47 -4.80
C LYS A 125 -4.25 6.70 -4.36
N ALA A 126 -3.42 6.54 -3.34
CA ALA A 126 -2.59 7.62 -2.81
C ALA A 126 -1.54 8.09 -3.82
N LEU A 127 -0.85 7.16 -4.46
CA LEU A 127 0.14 7.47 -5.51
C LEU A 127 -0.52 8.12 -6.73
N ASN A 128 -1.70 7.67 -7.13
CA ASN A 128 -2.45 8.30 -8.21
C ASN A 128 -2.75 9.77 -7.91
N LYS A 129 -3.18 10.07 -6.69
CA LYS A 129 -3.41 11.46 -6.25
C LYS A 129 -2.12 12.27 -6.19
N LEU A 130 -1.06 11.68 -5.66
CA LEU A 130 0.26 12.34 -5.54
C LEU A 130 0.82 12.72 -6.91
N LEU A 131 0.73 11.81 -7.87
CA LEU A 131 1.31 11.96 -9.19
C LEU A 131 0.35 12.56 -10.23
N ASP A 132 -0.89 12.84 -9.82
CA ASP A 132 -1.97 13.42 -10.65
C ASP A 132 -2.18 12.66 -11.96
N LEU A 133 -2.18 11.33 -11.88
CA LEU A 133 -2.30 10.46 -13.07
C LEU A 133 -3.75 10.16 -13.45
N ARG A 134 -4.73 10.49 -12.61
CA ARG A 134 -6.18 10.36 -12.87
C ARG A 134 -6.60 8.99 -13.41
N LEU A 135 -6.00 7.93 -12.89
CA LEU A 135 -6.36 6.58 -13.28
C LEU A 135 -7.79 6.24 -12.87
N THR A 136 -8.47 5.47 -13.71
CA THR A 136 -9.79 4.94 -13.38
C THR A 136 -9.67 3.78 -12.40
N SER A 137 -10.76 3.46 -11.67
CA SER A 137 -10.78 2.32 -10.76
C SER A 137 -10.45 1.00 -11.48
N LYS A 138 -10.83 0.88 -12.75
CA LYS A 138 -10.52 -0.29 -13.57
C LYS A 138 -9.03 -0.43 -13.84
N ALA A 139 -8.34 0.67 -14.08
CA ALA A 139 -6.89 0.68 -14.31
C ALA A 139 -6.09 0.44 -13.02
N MET A 140 -6.67 0.73 -11.85
CA MET A 140 -6.04 0.53 -10.54
C MET A 140 -6.15 -0.90 -10.00
N ILE A 141 -6.93 -1.74 -10.61
CA ILE A 141 -7.06 -3.15 -10.29
C ILE A 141 -6.03 -3.96 -11.07
#